data_886c296f485cc4055de31ce5e9b0107e
#
_entry.id   886c296f485cc4055de31ce5e9b0107e
#
_cell.length_a   1.000
_cell.length_b   1.000
_cell.length_c   1.000
_cell.angle_alpha   90.00
_cell.angle_beta   90.00
_cell.angle_gamma   90.00
#
_symmetry.space_group_name_H-M   'P 1'
#
loop_
_entity.id
_entity.type
_entity.pdbx_description
1 polymer ?
#
loop_
_entity_poly.entity_id
_entity_poly.type
_entity_poly.pdbx_seq_one_letter_code
_entity_poly.pdbx_strand_id
1 'polypeptide(L)'
;MRIQSDLITGSLSGHYSYKTIPIAVQHILHENLPTLIEKPNQPYPEDIHLDFYTYLRRIDRLNRILDIGYNIPSYPTIKGYIHNKELGVRASIPELENNSVKFEDITIALNNEDNHLNLSLYSLTHLPQNHPTAAKLGDIKTTFKAYAANDDIDLNIQLGNTDQVRNEGNISISSHISHYHNQPKFDIQIKPTNIILNDSVWSISPTKITYTQATHSTDIHNLVLNTDYQSIEAQGRISKEKIRSTSYLTILT
;
A
#
# COMPACT_ATOMS: atom_id res chain seq x y z
N MET A 1 17.34 20.64 15.66
CA MET A 1 18.45 19.67 15.83
C MET A 1 18.91 19.19 14.46
N ARG A 2 20.22 18.97 14.26
CA ARG A 2 20.76 18.38 13.02
C ARG A 2 21.17 16.95 13.29
N ILE A 3 20.78 16.02 12.43
CA ILE A 3 21.19 14.61 12.47
C ILE A 3 22.20 14.42 11.34
N GLN A 4 23.36 13.86 11.67
CA GLN A 4 24.37 13.52 10.67
C GLN A 4 25.04 12.21 11.05
N SER A 5 24.87 11.21 10.20
CA SER A 5 25.56 9.93 10.28
C SER A 5 25.98 9.48 8.89
N ASP A 6 26.69 8.38 8.81
CA ASP A 6 27.05 7.76 7.52
C ASP A 6 25.81 7.34 6.71
N LEU A 7 24.72 6.99 7.38
CA LEU A 7 23.50 6.47 6.75
C LEU A 7 22.46 7.54 6.49
N ILE A 8 22.31 8.51 7.39
CA ILE A 8 21.22 9.48 7.39
C ILE A 8 21.76 10.88 7.63
N THR A 9 21.30 11.83 6.87
CA THR A 9 21.46 13.26 7.16
C THR A 9 20.09 13.91 7.18
N GLY A 10 19.85 14.79 8.16
CA GLY A 10 18.58 15.46 8.27
C GLY A 10 18.52 16.53 9.34
N SER A 11 17.34 17.08 9.50
CA SER A 11 17.03 18.08 10.52
C SER A 11 15.72 17.74 11.21
N LEU A 12 15.67 18.07 12.49
CA LEU A 12 14.45 18.06 13.31
C LEU A 12 14.32 19.46 13.89
N SER A 13 13.15 20.05 13.82
CA SER A 13 12.82 21.37 14.38
C SER A 13 11.46 21.35 15.07
N GLY A 14 11.26 22.29 15.98
CA GLY A 14 10.05 22.43 16.74
C GLY A 14 10.20 22.11 18.24
N HIS A 15 9.06 21.95 18.91
CA HIS A 15 8.94 21.60 20.32
C HIS A 15 8.43 20.16 20.47
N TYR A 16 9.29 19.24 20.90
CA TYR A 16 8.96 17.81 20.95
C TYR A 16 9.86 17.06 21.94
N SER A 17 9.41 15.88 22.35
CA SER A 17 10.22 14.89 23.04
C SER A 17 10.25 13.59 22.28
N TYR A 18 11.40 12.94 22.17
CA TYR A 18 11.52 11.62 21.52
C TYR A 18 10.62 10.56 22.13
N LYS A 19 10.32 10.69 23.43
CA LYS A 19 9.46 9.74 24.15
C LYS A 19 7.99 9.94 23.79
N THR A 20 7.59 11.14 23.42
CA THR A 20 6.20 11.48 23.16
C THR A 20 5.80 11.32 21.70
N ILE A 21 6.75 11.35 20.76
CA ILE A 21 6.48 11.16 19.33
C ILE A 21 5.73 9.83 19.05
N PRO A 22 6.19 8.65 19.50
CA PRO A 22 5.48 7.40 19.27
C PRO A 22 4.07 7.39 19.85
N ILE A 23 3.87 8.03 21.02
CA ILE A 23 2.57 8.13 21.69
C ILE A 23 1.61 8.97 20.84
N ALA A 24 2.07 10.13 20.31
CA ALA A 24 1.27 10.98 19.45
C ALA A 24 0.85 10.25 18.16
N VAL A 25 1.79 9.59 17.50
CA VAL A 25 1.52 8.79 16.29
C VAL A 25 0.53 7.67 16.60
N GLN A 26 0.72 6.93 17.70
CA GLN A 26 -0.17 5.84 18.07
C GLN A 26 -1.60 6.33 18.35
N HIS A 27 -1.79 7.51 18.96
CA HIS A 27 -3.11 8.11 19.16
C HIS A 27 -3.77 8.43 17.82
N ILE A 28 -3.05 9.09 16.90
CA ILE A 28 -3.57 9.45 15.58
C ILE A 28 -3.99 8.20 14.80
N LEU A 29 -3.17 7.16 14.81
CA LEU A 29 -3.48 5.90 14.16
C LEU A 29 -4.65 5.17 14.83
N HIS A 30 -4.71 5.17 16.16
CA HIS A 30 -5.81 4.55 16.91
C HIS A 30 -7.16 5.23 16.65
N GLU A 31 -7.20 6.55 16.54
CA GLU A 31 -8.44 7.29 16.23
C GLU A 31 -9.08 6.81 14.90
N ASN A 32 -8.27 6.34 13.95
CA ASN A 32 -8.74 5.89 12.63
C ASN A 32 -8.88 4.36 12.52
N LEU A 33 -8.04 3.61 13.21
CA LEU A 33 -7.95 2.15 13.12
C LEU A 33 -7.92 1.52 14.53
N PRO A 34 -8.98 1.72 15.36
CA PRO A 34 -8.97 1.27 16.74
C PRO A 34 -8.87 -0.24 16.92
N THR A 35 -9.31 -1.03 15.95
CA THR A 35 -9.16 -2.50 15.98
C THR A 35 -7.73 -2.96 15.72
N LEU A 36 -6.93 -2.21 14.94
CA LEU A 36 -5.55 -2.57 14.60
C LEU A 36 -4.53 -1.99 15.57
N ILE A 37 -4.79 -0.79 16.06
CA ILE A 37 -3.85 -0.02 16.89
C ILE A 37 -4.41 0.09 18.28
N GLU A 38 -3.71 -0.47 19.25
CA GLU A 38 -4.10 -0.36 20.66
C GLU A 38 -4.11 1.09 21.12
N LYS A 39 -5.08 1.43 21.98
CA LYS A 39 -5.14 2.75 22.59
C LYS A 39 -3.92 2.97 23.47
N PRO A 40 -3.19 4.08 23.33
CA PRO A 40 -2.08 4.40 24.21
C PRO A 40 -2.54 4.54 25.67
N ASN A 41 -1.75 4.02 26.60
CA ASN A 41 -2.00 4.15 28.03
C ASN A 41 -1.76 5.57 28.56
N GLN A 42 -1.01 6.38 27.82
CA GLN A 42 -0.68 7.76 28.15
C GLN A 42 -1.59 8.72 27.37
N PRO A 43 -1.94 9.89 27.93
CA PRO A 43 -2.71 10.89 27.20
C PRO A 43 -1.93 11.40 25.99
N TYR A 44 -2.65 12.00 25.03
CA TYR A 44 -2.02 12.67 23.92
C TYR A 44 -1.07 13.78 24.43
N PRO A 45 0.18 13.86 23.94
CA PRO A 45 1.11 14.90 24.38
C PRO A 45 0.62 16.30 24.02
N GLU A 46 0.57 17.19 25.01
CA GLU A 46 0.25 18.60 24.75
C GLU A 46 1.42 19.29 24.06
N ASP A 47 1.10 20.26 23.19
CA ASP A 47 2.06 21.15 22.51
C ASP A 47 3.17 20.45 21.71
N ILE A 48 2.88 19.28 21.12
CA ILE A 48 3.82 18.66 20.21
C ILE A 48 3.85 19.40 18.86
N HIS A 49 5.01 19.88 18.49
CA HIS A 49 5.29 20.52 17.21
C HIS A 49 6.64 20.02 16.70
N LEU A 50 6.62 19.19 15.69
CA LEU A 50 7.80 18.58 15.09
C LEU A 50 7.73 18.72 13.58
N ASP A 51 8.76 19.30 12.99
CA ASP A 51 9.06 19.20 11.56
C ASP A 51 10.33 18.38 11.39
N PHE A 52 10.35 17.52 10.40
CA PHE A 52 11.53 16.76 10.06
C PHE A 52 11.75 16.65 8.56
N TYR A 53 13.03 16.61 8.20
CA TYR A 53 13.51 16.32 6.87
C TYR A 53 14.74 15.44 6.95
N THR A 54 14.75 14.35 6.22
CA THR A 54 15.90 13.43 6.16
C THR A 54 16.15 12.94 4.75
N TYR A 55 17.39 12.64 4.43
CA TYR A 55 17.76 11.87 3.25
C TYR A 55 18.73 10.75 3.62
N LEU A 56 18.58 9.62 2.95
CA LEU A 56 19.39 8.44 3.16
C LEU A 56 20.62 8.49 2.25
N ARG A 57 21.82 8.27 2.80
CA ARG A 57 23.11 8.41 2.07
C ARG A 57 23.69 7.07 1.63
N ARG A 58 23.67 6.06 2.50
CA ARG A 58 24.33 4.78 2.31
C ARG A 58 23.33 3.65 2.29
N ILE A 59 22.48 3.65 1.24
CA ILE A 59 21.41 2.68 1.11
C ILE A 59 21.96 1.27 0.87
N ASP A 60 23.12 1.15 0.24
CA ASP A 60 23.86 -0.10 0.09
C ASP A 60 24.07 -0.86 1.42
N ARG A 61 24.30 -0.13 2.51
CA ARG A 61 24.40 -0.71 3.85
C ARG A 61 23.04 -1.09 4.43
N LEU A 62 22.03 -0.24 4.25
CA LEU A 62 20.66 -0.53 4.69
C LEU A 62 20.10 -1.74 3.94
N ASN A 63 20.35 -1.81 2.63
CA ASN A 63 19.92 -2.93 1.79
C ASN A 63 20.50 -4.26 2.28
N ARG A 64 21.79 -4.29 2.68
CA ARG A 64 22.43 -5.49 3.26
C ARG A 64 21.89 -5.87 4.64
N ILE A 65 21.45 -4.89 5.45
CA ILE A 65 20.89 -5.15 6.79
C ILE A 65 19.45 -5.63 6.70
N LEU A 66 18.67 -5.05 5.79
CA LEU A 66 17.23 -5.30 5.65
C LEU A 66 16.92 -6.38 4.61
N ASP A 67 17.92 -6.83 3.82
CA ASP A 67 17.80 -7.81 2.73
C ASP A 67 16.61 -7.51 1.79
N ILE A 68 16.50 -6.24 1.39
CA ILE A 68 15.35 -5.76 0.59
C ILE A 68 15.36 -6.36 -0.83
N GLY A 69 16.50 -6.82 -1.32
CA GLY A 69 16.63 -7.43 -2.65
C GLY A 69 16.55 -6.44 -3.82
N TYR A 70 16.56 -5.13 -3.52
CA TYR A 70 16.53 -4.04 -4.50
C TYR A 70 17.74 -3.12 -4.36
N ASN A 71 18.21 -2.61 -5.49
CA ASN A 71 19.19 -1.54 -5.53
C ASN A 71 18.46 -0.19 -5.52
N ILE A 72 18.98 0.78 -4.77
CA ILE A 72 18.47 2.15 -4.70
C ILE A 72 19.63 3.08 -5.07
N PRO A 73 19.81 3.43 -6.35
CA PRO A 73 20.96 4.19 -6.82
C PRO A 73 20.91 5.67 -6.44
N SER A 74 19.75 6.15 -6.03
CA SER A 74 19.50 7.56 -5.68
C SER A 74 19.35 7.77 -4.17
N TYR A 75 19.25 9.01 -3.71
CA TYR A 75 19.08 9.37 -2.30
C TYR A 75 17.59 9.58 -1.99
N PRO A 76 16.91 8.60 -1.37
CA PRO A 76 15.55 8.79 -0.88
C PRO A 76 15.47 9.92 0.14
N THR A 77 14.38 10.64 0.09
CA THR A 77 14.07 11.69 1.06
C THR A 77 12.81 11.33 1.83
N ILE A 78 12.79 11.69 3.11
CA ILE A 78 11.60 11.58 3.95
C ILE A 78 11.44 12.92 4.67
N LYS A 79 10.25 13.51 4.55
CA LYS A 79 9.88 14.73 5.27
C LYS A 79 8.52 14.57 5.91
N GLY A 80 8.28 15.30 6.96
CA GLY A 80 6.97 15.28 7.58
C GLY A 80 6.91 16.21 8.78
N TYR A 81 5.75 16.18 9.40
CA TYR A 81 5.44 16.98 10.57
C TYR A 81 4.48 16.25 11.52
N ILE A 82 4.50 16.66 12.77
CA ILE A 82 3.45 16.42 13.76
C ILE A 82 3.18 17.77 14.40
N HIS A 83 2.02 18.35 14.13
CA HIS A 83 1.59 19.62 14.69
C HIS A 83 0.30 19.38 15.47
N ASN A 84 0.39 19.34 16.78
CA ASN A 84 -0.73 18.92 17.63
C ASN A 84 -1.22 17.52 17.20
N LYS A 85 -2.46 17.41 16.70
CA LYS A 85 -3.05 16.16 16.23
C LYS A 85 -2.91 15.93 14.72
N GLU A 86 -2.25 16.83 14.01
CA GLU A 86 -2.02 16.70 12.58
C GLU A 86 -0.69 16.00 12.31
N LEU A 87 -0.72 14.98 11.49
CA LEU A 87 0.41 14.19 11.04
C LEU A 87 0.52 14.27 9.52
N GLY A 88 1.69 14.57 9.02
CA GLY A 88 2.00 14.44 7.60
C GLY A 88 3.39 13.83 7.40
N VAL A 89 3.48 12.82 6.54
CA VAL A 89 4.76 12.19 6.15
C VAL A 89 4.78 12.01 4.65
N ARG A 90 5.87 12.37 4.01
CA ARG A 90 6.11 12.12 2.59
C ARG A 90 7.49 11.55 2.37
N ALA A 91 7.54 10.38 1.75
CA ALA A 91 8.76 9.76 1.26
C ALA A 91 8.83 9.88 -0.27
N SER A 92 10.02 10.14 -0.79
CA SER A 92 10.30 10.15 -2.23
C SER A 92 11.54 9.29 -2.49
N ILE A 93 11.38 8.30 -3.34
CA ILE A 93 12.44 7.40 -3.79
C ILE A 93 12.53 7.57 -5.30
N PRO A 94 13.54 8.28 -5.82
CA PRO A 94 13.63 8.55 -7.25
C PRO A 94 13.74 7.28 -8.09
N GLU A 95 14.46 6.28 -7.59
CA GLU A 95 14.69 5.04 -8.32
C GLU A 95 14.88 3.86 -7.36
N LEU A 96 14.28 2.72 -7.71
CA LEU A 96 14.37 1.45 -7.02
C LEU A 96 14.39 0.34 -8.08
N GLU A 97 15.43 -0.47 -8.13
CA GLU A 97 15.59 -1.47 -9.19
C GLU A 97 16.08 -2.82 -8.69
N ASN A 98 15.72 -3.86 -9.40
CA ASN A 98 16.37 -5.18 -9.34
C ASN A 98 16.55 -5.73 -10.76
N ASN A 99 16.99 -6.98 -10.88
CA ASN A 99 17.23 -7.60 -12.18
C ASN A 99 15.96 -7.77 -13.05
N SER A 100 14.78 -7.61 -12.48
CA SER A 100 13.51 -7.93 -13.13
C SER A 100 12.59 -6.73 -13.32
N VAL A 101 12.77 -5.66 -12.55
CA VAL A 101 11.89 -4.50 -12.59
C VAL A 101 12.61 -3.27 -12.08
N LYS A 102 12.29 -2.12 -12.69
CA LYS A 102 12.73 -0.80 -12.25
C LYS A 102 11.51 0.05 -11.92
N PHE A 103 11.51 0.67 -10.76
CA PHE A 103 10.53 1.66 -10.35
C PHE A 103 11.17 3.04 -10.33
N GLU A 104 10.47 4.03 -10.85
CA GLU A 104 10.89 5.43 -10.83
C GLU A 104 9.81 6.30 -10.17
N ASP A 105 10.24 7.49 -9.72
CA ASP A 105 9.37 8.52 -9.15
C ASP A 105 8.44 8.03 -8.02
N ILE A 106 8.91 7.07 -7.23
CA ILE A 106 8.10 6.54 -6.13
C ILE A 106 7.85 7.66 -5.11
N THR A 107 6.60 7.97 -4.89
CA THR A 107 6.16 8.90 -3.84
C THR A 107 5.16 8.17 -2.94
N ILE A 108 5.40 8.22 -1.63
CA ILE A 108 4.48 7.73 -0.61
C ILE A 108 4.14 8.91 0.29
N ALA A 109 2.87 9.20 0.48
CA ALA A 109 2.42 10.24 1.40
C ALA A 109 1.33 9.70 2.34
N LEU A 110 1.46 10.02 3.61
CA LEU A 110 0.52 9.71 4.67
C LEU A 110 0.16 11.02 5.38
N ASN A 111 -1.11 11.28 5.60
CA ASN A 111 -1.59 12.36 6.46
C ASN A 111 -2.90 11.97 7.17
N ASN A 112 -3.33 12.77 8.12
CA ASN A 112 -4.61 12.60 8.81
C ASN A 112 -5.46 13.88 8.72
N GLU A 113 -5.74 14.34 7.52
CA GLU A 113 -6.64 15.46 7.26
C GLU A 113 -8.10 15.07 7.45
N ASP A 114 -8.93 16.00 7.93
CA ASP A 114 -10.38 15.84 8.09
C ASP A 114 -10.79 14.60 8.93
N ASN A 115 -10.01 14.26 9.95
CA ASN A 115 -10.18 13.06 10.79
C ASN A 115 -10.14 11.73 10.01
N HIS A 116 -9.51 11.70 8.84
CA HIS A 116 -9.26 10.50 8.06
C HIS A 116 -7.76 10.30 7.90
N LEU A 117 -7.33 9.05 7.98
CA LEU A 117 -5.97 8.68 7.63
C LEU A 117 -5.90 8.46 6.12
N ASN A 118 -5.12 9.28 5.44
CA ASN A 118 -4.97 9.26 3.98
C ASN A 118 -3.59 8.72 3.62
N LEU A 119 -3.54 7.65 2.85
CA LEU A 119 -2.30 7.12 2.28
C LEU A 119 -2.36 7.21 0.76
N SER A 120 -1.33 7.75 0.14
CA SER A 120 -1.16 7.71 -1.31
C SER A 120 0.21 7.18 -1.67
N LEU A 121 0.26 6.39 -2.74
CA LEU A 121 1.49 5.92 -3.38
C LEU A 121 1.38 6.18 -4.88
N TYR A 122 2.45 6.64 -5.46
CA TYR A 122 2.64 6.77 -6.90
C TYR A 122 3.95 6.10 -7.29
N SER A 123 3.97 5.42 -8.44
CA SER A 123 5.20 4.90 -9.05
C SER A 123 5.06 4.76 -10.56
N LEU A 124 6.17 4.92 -11.27
CA LEU A 124 6.34 4.52 -12.65
C LEU A 124 7.16 3.22 -12.66
N THR A 125 6.63 2.17 -13.29
CA THR A 125 7.26 0.85 -13.33
C THR A 125 7.73 0.56 -14.75
N HIS A 126 9.01 0.25 -14.91
CA HIS A 126 9.63 -0.18 -16.18
C HIS A 126 9.90 -1.69 -16.09
N LEU A 127 9.33 -2.44 -17.00
CA LEU A 127 9.57 -3.86 -17.12
C LEU A 127 10.71 -4.13 -18.13
N PRO A 128 11.57 -5.14 -17.89
CA PRO A 128 12.70 -5.42 -18.76
C PRO A 128 12.22 -5.88 -20.13
N GLN A 129 12.71 -5.23 -21.18
CA GLN A 129 12.29 -5.47 -22.58
C GLN A 129 12.64 -6.88 -23.09
N ASN A 130 13.51 -7.62 -22.42
CA ASN A 130 13.88 -8.99 -22.78
C ASN A 130 12.82 -10.04 -22.42
N HIS A 131 11.75 -9.66 -21.70
CA HIS A 131 10.64 -10.56 -21.40
C HIS A 131 9.48 -10.33 -22.39
N PRO A 132 8.99 -11.36 -23.12
CA PRO A 132 7.96 -11.19 -24.16
C PRO A 132 6.68 -10.52 -23.68
N THR A 133 6.28 -10.75 -22.43
CA THR A 133 5.11 -10.11 -21.82
C THR A 133 5.39 -8.65 -21.44
N ALA A 134 6.60 -8.35 -21.01
CA ALA A 134 7.01 -7.01 -20.60
C ALA A 134 7.05 -6.04 -21.78
N ALA A 135 7.53 -6.51 -22.94
CA ALA A 135 7.53 -5.72 -24.19
C ALA A 135 6.15 -5.28 -24.64
N LYS A 136 5.08 -5.99 -24.22
CA LYS A 136 3.68 -5.64 -24.53
C LYS A 136 3.04 -4.74 -23.48
N LEU A 137 3.48 -4.82 -22.22
CA LEU A 137 2.91 -4.05 -21.13
C LEU A 137 3.45 -2.62 -21.08
N GLY A 138 4.69 -2.40 -21.54
CA GLY A 138 5.35 -1.10 -21.50
C GLY A 138 5.53 -0.52 -20.09
N ASP A 139 5.66 0.79 -20.00
CA ASP A 139 5.81 1.50 -18.75
C ASP A 139 4.45 1.69 -18.07
N ILE A 140 4.34 1.23 -16.82
CA ILE A 140 3.08 1.24 -16.06
C ILE A 140 3.13 2.31 -14.99
N LYS A 141 2.23 3.29 -15.07
CA LYS A 141 1.94 4.24 -14.00
C LYS A 141 0.98 3.59 -13.01
N THR A 142 1.37 3.58 -11.75
CA THR A 142 0.52 3.06 -10.66
C THR A 142 0.23 4.19 -9.68
N THR A 143 -1.05 4.37 -9.36
CA THR A 143 -1.49 5.23 -8.27
C THR A 143 -2.34 4.41 -7.32
N PHE A 144 -2.00 4.45 -6.05
CA PHE A 144 -2.73 3.83 -4.96
C PHE A 144 -3.17 4.91 -3.99
N LYS A 145 -4.45 4.92 -3.59
CA LYS A 145 -4.99 5.82 -2.58
C LYS A 145 -5.83 5.02 -1.60
N ALA A 146 -5.59 5.22 -0.32
CA ALA A 146 -6.39 4.63 0.75
C ALA A 146 -6.84 5.71 1.72
N TYR A 147 -8.07 5.57 2.17
CA TYR A 147 -8.70 6.39 3.20
C TYR A 147 -9.14 5.47 4.31
N ALA A 148 -8.79 5.79 5.55
CA ALA A 148 -9.21 5.00 6.69
C ALA A 148 -9.83 5.88 7.78
N ALA A 149 -10.97 5.44 8.31
CA ALA A 149 -11.64 6.06 9.45
C ALA A 149 -12.52 5.02 10.17
N ASN A 150 -12.42 4.95 11.49
CA ASN A 150 -13.26 4.07 12.34
C ASN A 150 -13.27 2.60 11.86
N ASP A 151 -12.09 2.06 11.53
CA ASP A 151 -11.90 0.69 11.00
C ASP A 151 -12.48 0.43 9.60
N ASP A 152 -13.04 1.43 8.94
CA ASP A 152 -13.41 1.37 7.53
C ASP A 152 -12.26 1.87 6.67
N ILE A 153 -11.93 1.14 5.62
CA ILE A 153 -10.87 1.47 4.67
C ILE A 153 -11.47 1.46 3.26
N ASP A 154 -11.36 2.59 2.57
CA ASP A 154 -11.60 2.68 1.13
C ASP A 154 -10.27 2.78 0.39
N LEU A 155 -10.08 1.92 -0.60
CA LEU A 155 -8.88 1.81 -1.39
C LEU A 155 -9.20 1.97 -2.87
N ASN A 156 -8.42 2.77 -3.58
CA ASN A 156 -8.47 2.93 -5.02
C ASN A 156 -7.09 2.66 -5.64
N ILE A 157 -7.04 1.77 -6.61
CA ILE A 157 -5.84 1.41 -7.37
C ILE A 157 -6.07 1.80 -8.82
N GLN A 158 -5.28 2.72 -9.34
CA GLN A 158 -5.28 3.10 -10.73
C GLN A 158 -3.99 2.62 -11.40
N LEU A 159 -4.15 1.96 -12.51
CA LEU A 159 -3.07 1.46 -13.36
C LEU A 159 -3.24 2.06 -14.76
N GLY A 160 -2.16 2.40 -15.41
CA GLY A 160 -2.21 2.83 -16.80
C GLY A 160 -0.84 2.86 -17.44
N ASN A 161 -0.76 2.51 -18.73
CA ASN A 161 0.45 2.65 -19.52
C ASN A 161 0.30 3.74 -20.59
N THR A 162 1.41 4.13 -21.19
CA THR A 162 1.47 5.14 -22.26
C THR A 162 1.77 4.53 -23.64
N ASP A 163 1.91 3.21 -23.70
CA ASP A 163 2.31 2.49 -24.91
C ASP A 163 1.16 2.19 -25.86
N GLN A 164 1.50 1.62 -27.03
CA GLN A 164 0.53 1.33 -28.09
C GLN A 164 -0.54 0.32 -27.66
N VAL A 165 -0.15 -0.66 -26.82
CA VAL A 165 -1.07 -1.66 -26.28
C VAL A 165 -1.64 -1.14 -24.95
N ARG A 166 -2.96 -0.96 -24.90
CA ARG A 166 -3.61 -0.39 -23.70
C ARG A 166 -3.63 -1.37 -22.54
N ASN A 167 -3.12 -0.88 -21.42
CA ASN A 167 -3.28 -1.52 -20.13
C ASN A 167 -3.70 -0.44 -19.14
N GLU A 168 -4.94 -0.46 -18.73
CA GLU A 168 -5.48 0.52 -17.79
C GLU A 168 -6.54 -0.10 -16.87
N GLY A 169 -6.66 0.41 -15.68
CA GLY A 169 -7.66 -0.07 -14.73
C GLY A 169 -7.84 0.89 -13.57
N ASN A 170 -9.03 0.84 -13.02
CA ASN A 170 -9.38 1.54 -11.79
C ASN A 170 -10.16 0.57 -10.90
N ILE A 171 -9.51 0.06 -9.87
CA ILE A 171 -10.07 -0.93 -8.95
C ILE A 171 -10.38 -0.24 -7.62
N SER A 172 -11.65 -0.28 -7.21
CA SER A 172 -12.09 0.25 -5.93
C SER A 172 -12.42 -0.90 -4.98
N ILE A 173 -11.88 -0.82 -3.78
CA ILE A 173 -12.01 -1.82 -2.72
C ILE A 173 -12.46 -1.11 -1.46
N SER A 174 -13.43 -1.67 -0.75
CA SER A 174 -13.74 -1.26 0.62
C SER A 174 -13.46 -2.41 1.58
N SER A 175 -13.04 -2.09 2.78
CA SER A 175 -12.79 -3.08 3.84
C SER A 175 -13.28 -2.56 5.16
N HIS A 176 -13.94 -3.41 5.94
CA HIS A 176 -14.27 -3.16 7.34
C HIS A 176 -13.46 -4.08 8.23
N ILE A 177 -12.86 -3.52 9.28
CA ILE A 177 -12.05 -4.26 10.24
C ILE A 177 -12.87 -4.47 11.51
N SER A 178 -12.94 -5.69 11.98
CA SER A 178 -13.64 -6.08 13.20
C SER A 178 -12.81 -7.05 14.02
N HIS A 179 -13.25 -7.40 15.22
CA HIS A 179 -12.59 -8.44 16.03
C HIS A 179 -13.26 -9.80 15.83
N TYR A 180 -12.44 -10.83 15.73
CA TYR A 180 -12.83 -12.23 15.85
C TYR A 180 -11.83 -12.94 16.77
N HIS A 181 -12.32 -13.46 17.90
CA HIS A 181 -11.46 -14.03 18.96
C HIS A 181 -10.31 -13.11 19.40
N ASN A 182 -10.62 -11.83 19.63
CA ASN A 182 -9.66 -10.78 19.99
C ASN A 182 -8.53 -10.55 18.97
N GLN A 183 -8.71 -11.00 17.73
CA GLN A 183 -7.80 -10.77 16.63
C GLN A 183 -8.51 -10.05 15.48
N PRO A 184 -7.82 -9.23 14.69
CA PRO A 184 -8.42 -8.57 13.55
C PRO A 184 -9.03 -9.54 12.54
N LYS A 185 -10.21 -9.17 12.03
CA LYS A 185 -10.89 -9.77 10.91
C LYS A 185 -11.18 -8.67 9.89
N PHE A 186 -10.86 -8.92 8.63
CA PHE A 186 -11.05 -8.00 7.52
C PHE A 186 -12.16 -8.53 6.60
N ASP A 187 -13.23 -7.78 6.45
CA ASP A 187 -14.26 -8.03 5.46
C ASP A 187 -14.06 -7.07 4.29
N ILE A 188 -13.55 -7.61 3.18
CA ILE A 188 -13.10 -6.87 2.00
C ILE A 188 -14.10 -7.04 0.87
N GLN A 189 -14.44 -5.96 0.19
CA GLN A 189 -15.31 -5.95 -0.97
C GLN A 189 -14.64 -5.25 -2.15
N ILE A 190 -14.44 -5.97 -3.25
CA ILE A 190 -14.02 -5.41 -4.53
C ILE A 190 -15.28 -4.97 -5.27
N LYS A 191 -15.33 -3.69 -5.66
CA LYS A 191 -16.45 -3.12 -6.42
C LYS A 191 -16.36 -3.57 -7.89
N PRO A 192 -17.50 -3.78 -8.57
CA PRO A 192 -17.48 -4.15 -9.99
C PRO A 192 -16.80 -3.06 -10.80
N THR A 193 -15.93 -3.47 -11.71
CA THR A 193 -15.20 -2.56 -12.58
C THR A 193 -14.76 -3.25 -13.86
N ASN A 194 -14.39 -2.45 -14.87
CA ASN A 194 -13.72 -2.93 -16.05
C ASN A 194 -12.26 -2.48 -16.04
N ILE A 195 -11.38 -3.37 -16.40
CA ILE A 195 -9.97 -3.09 -16.65
C ILE A 195 -9.64 -3.46 -18.09
N ILE A 196 -8.63 -2.83 -18.67
CA ILE A 196 -8.12 -3.16 -19.99
C ILE A 196 -6.76 -3.80 -19.80
N LEU A 197 -6.60 -5.01 -20.27
CA LEU A 197 -5.34 -5.71 -20.29
C LEU A 197 -5.06 -6.17 -21.72
N ASN A 198 -3.97 -5.70 -22.29
CA ASN A 198 -3.54 -6.06 -23.63
C ASN A 198 -4.64 -5.79 -24.68
N ASP A 199 -5.20 -4.58 -24.67
CA ASP A 199 -6.34 -4.10 -25.48
C ASP A 199 -7.68 -4.82 -25.25
N SER A 200 -7.72 -5.83 -24.38
CA SER A 200 -8.93 -6.58 -24.09
C SER A 200 -9.60 -6.05 -22.82
N VAL A 201 -10.91 -5.85 -22.89
CA VAL A 201 -11.72 -5.42 -21.74
C VAL A 201 -12.02 -6.64 -20.86
N TRP A 202 -11.63 -6.55 -19.60
CA TRP A 202 -11.92 -7.52 -18.55
C TRP A 202 -12.88 -6.92 -17.55
N SER A 203 -14.00 -7.56 -17.35
CA SER A 203 -14.96 -7.19 -16.29
C SER A 203 -14.65 -7.94 -15.02
N ILE A 204 -14.54 -7.20 -13.92
CA ILE A 204 -14.38 -7.75 -12.57
C ILE A 204 -15.74 -7.68 -11.88
N SER A 205 -16.27 -8.83 -11.49
CA SER A 205 -17.51 -8.92 -10.75
C SER A 205 -17.37 -8.49 -9.28
N PRO A 206 -18.45 -8.06 -8.61
CA PRO A 206 -18.42 -7.79 -7.18
C PRO A 206 -17.92 -9.02 -6.41
N THR A 207 -16.85 -8.84 -5.65
CA THR A 207 -16.20 -9.94 -4.93
C THR A 207 -16.08 -9.62 -3.46
N LYS A 208 -16.39 -10.59 -2.61
CA LYS A 208 -16.14 -10.51 -1.17
C LYS A 208 -14.99 -11.43 -0.78
N ILE A 209 -14.09 -10.90 0.05
CA ILE A 209 -12.98 -11.64 0.63
C ILE A 209 -13.00 -11.41 2.13
N THR A 210 -12.93 -12.46 2.91
CA THR A 210 -12.80 -12.35 4.38
C THR A 210 -11.46 -12.92 4.80
N TYR A 211 -10.64 -12.10 5.44
CA TYR A 211 -9.41 -12.55 6.10
C TYR A 211 -9.59 -12.57 7.60
N THR A 212 -9.29 -13.70 8.24
CA THR A 212 -9.38 -13.86 9.69
C THR A 212 -8.01 -14.20 10.25
N GLN A 213 -7.43 -13.27 11.02
CA GLN A 213 -6.09 -13.42 11.57
C GLN A 213 -6.01 -14.56 12.59
N ALA A 214 -7.02 -14.74 13.45
CA ALA A 214 -7.05 -15.79 14.47
C ALA A 214 -6.90 -17.20 13.91
N THR A 215 -7.39 -17.43 12.70
CA THR A 215 -7.32 -18.74 12.02
C THR A 215 -6.33 -18.75 10.85
N HIS A 216 -5.66 -17.62 10.58
CA HIS A 216 -4.85 -17.41 9.39
C HIS A 216 -5.53 -17.90 8.12
N SER A 217 -6.82 -17.58 7.97
CA SER A 217 -7.63 -18.04 6.84
C SER A 217 -8.11 -16.86 5.99
N THR A 218 -8.16 -17.12 4.69
CA THR A 218 -8.76 -16.24 3.69
C THR A 218 -9.88 -16.99 2.98
N ASP A 219 -11.09 -16.46 3.06
CA ASP A 219 -12.26 -16.96 2.33
C ASP A 219 -12.52 -16.04 1.14
N ILE A 220 -12.50 -16.59 -0.08
CA ILE A 220 -12.77 -15.87 -1.33
C ILE A 220 -14.15 -16.30 -1.82
N HIS A 221 -15.05 -15.33 -1.97
CA HIS A 221 -16.40 -15.55 -2.45
C HIS A 221 -16.54 -14.98 -3.86
N ASN A 222 -16.62 -15.88 -4.83
CA ASN A 222 -16.99 -15.58 -6.22
C ASN A 222 -16.15 -14.46 -6.89
N LEU A 223 -14.83 -14.59 -6.91
CA LEU A 223 -13.97 -13.74 -7.73
C LEU A 223 -14.11 -14.20 -9.19
N VAL A 224 -14.68 -13.33 -10.02
CA VAL A 224 -14.87 -13.58 -11.46
C VAL A 224 -14.28 -12.43 -12.26
N LEU A 225 -13.37 -12.77 -13.18
CA LEU A 225 -12.85 -11.88 -14.21
C LEU A 225 -13.23 -12.48 -15.58
N ASN A 226 -13.89 -11.73 -16.41
CA ASN A 226 -14.34 -12.22 -17.72
C ASN A 226 -14.18 -11.19 -18.83
N THR A 227 -13.94 -11.71 -20.03
CA THR A 227 -14.08 -11.03 -21.33
C THR A 227 -15.21 -11.68 -22.10
N ASP A 228 -15.41 -11.30 -23.36
CA ASP A 228 -16.38 -11.97 -24.24
C ASP A 228 -16.01 -13.43 -24.52
N TYR A 229 -14.74 -13.82 -24.36
CA TYR A 229 -14.20 -15.12 -24.78
C TYR A 229 -13.50 -15.91 -23.66
N GLN A 230 -13.25 -15.31 -22.53
CA GLN A 230 -12.46 -15.92 -21.44
C GLN A 230 -13.07 -15.60 -20.08
N SER A 231 -13.03 -16.55 -19.17
CA SER A 231 -13.39 -16.34 -17.76
C SER A 231 -12.33 -16.94 -16.84
N ILE A 232 -12.01 -16.21 -15.78
CA ILE A 232 -11.19 -16.68 -14.68
C ILE A 232 -12.05 -16.59 -13.42
N GLU A 233 -12.24 -17.72 -12.76
CA GLU A 233 -13.06 -17.80 -11.56
C GLU A 233 -12.24 -18.37 -10.40
N ALA A 234 -12.37 -17.76 -9.22
CA ALA A 234 -11.75 -18.26 -8.02
C ALA A 234 -12.74 -18.18 -6.85
N GLN A 235 -12.91 -19.30 -6.15
CA GLN A 235 -13.72 -19.42 -4.94
C GLN A 235 -13.08 -20.42 -4.00
N GLY A 236 -13.13 -20.18 -2.71
CA GLY A 236 -12.65 -21.14 -1.75
C GLY A 236 -12.05 -20.55 -0.50
N ARG A 237 -11.51 -21.44 0.33
CA ARG A 237 -10.85 -21.11 1.58
C ARG A 237 -9.39 -21.55 1.54
N ILE A 238 -8.51 -20.64 1.90
CA ILE A 238 -7.08 -20.89 2.09
C ILE A 238 -6.80 -20.71 3.58
N SER A 239 -6.18 -21.70 4.22
CA SER A 239 -5.73 -21.61 5.61
C SER A 239 -4.37 -22.25 5.79
N LYS A 240 -3.69 -21.94 6.91
CA LYS A 240 -2.35 -22.47 7.20
C LYS A 240 -2.32 -24.00 7.23
N GLU A 241 -3.43 -24.66 7.57
CA GLU A 241 -3.52 -26.11 7.70
C GLU A 241 -4.05 -26.82 6.44
N LYS A 242 -4.78 -26.13 5.58
CA LYS A 242 -5.44 -26.77 4.42
C LYS A 242 -5.84 -25.76 3.35
N ILE A 243 -5.43 -26.03 2.12
CA ILE A 243 -5.94 -25.32 0.95
C ILE A 243 -7.18 -26.09 0.45
N ARG A 244 -8.36 -25.45 0.55
CA ARG A 244 -9.58 -25.88 -0.13
C ARG A 244 -9.98 -24.77 -1.08
N SER A 245 -9.48 -24.81 -2.31
CA SER A 245 -9.84 -23.82 -3.33
C SER A 245 -10.40 -24.54 -4.55
N THR A 246 -11.37 -23.91 -5.17
CA THR A 246 -11.86 -24.28 -6.50
C THR A 246 -11.55 -23.09 -7.39
N SER A 247 -10.68 -23.28 -8.37
CA SER A 247 -10.40 -22.28 -9.40
C SER A 247 -10.71 -22.87 -10.77
N TYR A 248 -11.39 -22.12 -11.59
CA TYR A 248 -11.71 -22.50 -12.98
C TYR A 248 -11.15 -21.47 -13.93
N LEU A 249 -10.52 -21.95 -15.00
CA LEU A 249 -10.20 -21.16 -16.17
C LEU A 249 -11.09 -21.68 -17.30
N THR A 250 -12.07 -20.90 -17.73
CA THR A 250 -12.93 -21.25 -18.87
C THR A 250 -12.52 -20.38 -20.04
N ILE A 251 -12.19 -21.02 -21.15
CA ILE A 251 -11.96 -20.36 -22.44
C ILE A 251 -13.19 -20.69 -23.29
N LEU A 252 -14.00 -19.68 -23.58
CA LEU A 252 -15.10 -19.80 -24.53
C LEU A 252 -14.51 -19.62 -25.92
N THR A 253 -14.57 -20.61 -26.78
CA THR A 253 -14.15 -20.55 -28.19
C THR A 253 -15.32 -20.15 -29.09
#